data_128bafab8d0d9d552272b475d668abde
#
_entry.id   128bafab8d0d9d552272b475d668abde
#
_cell.length_a   1.000
_cell.length_b   1.000
_cell.length_c   1.000
_cell.angle_alpha   90.00
_cell.angle_beta   90.00
_cell.angle_gamma   90.00
#
_symmetry.space_group_name_H-M   'P 1'
#
loop_
_entity.id
_entity.type
_entity.pdbx_description
1 polymer ?
#
loop_
_entity_poly.entity_id
_entity_poly.type
_entity_poly.pdbx_seq_one_letter_code
_entity_poly.pdbx_strand_id
1 'polypeptide(L)'
;MMGYQSNFQPKLFYYNVNLDQRVPQNHSLRKINEKIDFDFIYKEVRDTYGINGNVSIAPPVILKMMLILILYNVRSERELMNTIPFRLDWLWFLGYDLDDEIPNHSVLSKARTRWGVAVFKRFFERIVWQCIEAGLVDGSKLFTDSSLIDADASNNSVVDTYSLKRHLNKSYRRLEERLDDLKVQKSTPANSRYISTTDPDASVTRHSGGKSKLRYKTHRAVDAKCEVITATHITTGSVDDGDVLREMIEIHEQNTRKSVDTVVADSKYGTIDNFLLCHKLGVKAHIPSFEKTHRGSGRQKGIFPKEAFSYNPDTDTFTCPAGQILKRRNYHKKRKHYEYKAPSKICVLCELRERCTRSKYGRSLKRHIQQDELGRMLAYARNREAKRDIKTRQHLSERSFAQSKRYGYKRARWRRLWRMEIQDFLIAALQNITVLIRHSEEKISKSNAQIGQIIRTQRVKWEDFSFGSLLMRLFNQFTMALGLV
;
A
#
# COMPACT_ATOMS: atom_id res chain seq x y z
N MET A 1 7.13 -27.90 -20.91
CA MET A 1 6.75 -28.71 -19.74
C MET A 1 7.09 -27.97 -18.46
N MET A 2 6.26 -28.05 -17.45
CA MET A 2 6.52 -27.48 -16.13
C MET A 2 7.55 -28.35 -15.39
N GLY A 3 8.62 -27.73 -14.85
CA GLY A 3 9.60 -28.44 -14.04
C GLY A 3 9.15 -28.53 -12.59
N TYR A 4 9.55 -29.61 -11.93
CA TYR A 4 9.35 -29.83 -10.49
C TYR A 4 10.69 -29.82 -9.78
N GLN A 5 10.72 -29.23 -8.62
CA GLN A 5 11.90 -29.27 -7.76
C GLN A 5 11.98 -30.69 -7.14
N SER A 6 13.09 -31.39 -7.38
CA SER A 6 13.36 -32.65 -6.70
C SER A 6 13.65 -32.42 -5.22
N ASN A 7 13.36 -33.41 -4.40
CA ASN A 7 13.81 -33.40 -3.01
C ASN A 7 15.34 -33.30 -2.98
N PHE A 8 15.83 -32.38 -2.17
CA PHE A 8 17.26 -32.14 -2.04
C PHE A 8 17.97 -33.41 -1.51
N GLN A 9 18.78 -34.04 -2.37
CA GLN A 9 19.72 -35.07 -1.97
C GLN A 9 21.13 -34.45 -2.10
N PRO A 10 21.84 -34.20 -0.99
CA PRO A 10 23.19 -33.70 -1.05
C PRO A 10 24.08 -34.72 -1.78
N LYS A 11 24.81 -34.27 -2.79
CA LYS A 11 25.80 -35.10 -3.48
C LYS A 11 26.96 -35.40 -2.51
N LEU A 12 27.01 -36.63 -2.03
CA LEU A 12 27.86 -37.07 -0.91
C LEU A 12 29.37 -37.11 -1.21
N PHE A 13 29.82 -36.89 -2.46
CA PHE A 13 31.17 -37.32 -2.84
C PHE A 13 32.18 -36.20 -3.15
N TYR A 14 31.80 -34.93 -3.22
CA TYR A 14 32.72 -33.87 -3.65
C TYR A 14 33.02 -32.76 -2.64
N TYR A 15 32.16 -32.50 -1.67
CA TYR A 15 32.35 -31.40 -0.74
C TYR A 15 31.88 -31.74 0.67
N ASN A 16 32.74 -31.57 1.67
CA ASN A 16 32.32 -31.58 3.08
C ASN A 16 31.54 -30.28 3.44
N VAL A 17 30.79 -29.69 2.50
CA VAL A 17 30.02 -28.48 2.72
C VAL A 17 28.54 -28.83 2.71
N ASN A 18 27.95 -28.82 3.91
CA ASN A 18 26.52 -28.92 4.07
C ASN A 18 25.92 -27.49 4.14
N LEU A 19 25.20 -27.07 3.10
CA LEU A 19 24.58 -25.75 3.02
C LEU A 19 23.62 -25.49 4.18
N ASP A 20 22.90 -26.52 4.63
CA ASP A 20 21.99 -26.39 5.75
C ASP A 20 22.68 -26.09 7.07
N GLN A 21 23.91 -26.60 7.28
CA GLN A 21 24.73 -26.26 8.44
C GLN A 21 25.42 -24.89 8.30
N ARG A 22 25.73 -24.47 7.07
CA ARG A 22 26.44 -23.21 6.81
C ARG A 22 25.55 -21.98 6.92
N VAL A 23 24.29 -22.07 6.54
CA VAL A 23 23.34 -20.97 6.68
C VAL A 23 22.85 -20.90 8.13
N PRO A 24 23.08 -19.81 8.87
CA PRO A 24 22.69 -19.69 10.28
C PRO A 24 21.18 -19.93 10.49
N GLN A 25 20.81 -20.56 11.62
CA GLN A 25 19.41 -20.87 11.92
C GLN A 25 18.52 -19.62 12.04
N ASN A 26 19.08 -18.49 12.47
CA ASN A 26 18.35 -17.22 12.57
C ASN A 26 18.36 -16.39 11.26
N HIS A 27 18.84 -16.97 10.14
CA HIS A 27 18.93 -16.26 8.87
C HIS A 27 17.54 -15.92 8.31
N SER A 28 17.38 -14.71 7.72
CA SER A 28 16.08 -14.22 7.21
C SER A 28 15.46 -15.14 6.15
N LEU A 29 16.26 -15.72 5.27
CA LEU A 29 15.76 -16.64 4.24
C LEU A 29 15.23 -17.95 4.83
N ARG A 30 15.79 -18.44 5.96
CA ARG A 30 15.23 -19.59 6.67
C ARG A 30 13.84 -19.28 7.19
N LYS A 31 13.70 -18.15 7.87
CA LYS A 31 12.42 -17.69 8.42
C LYS A 31 11.36 -17.53 7.33
N ILE A 32 11.75 -16.99 6.16
CA ILE A 32 10.86 -16.90 4.99
C ILE A 32 10.46 -18.28 4.50
N ASN A 33 11.43 -19.21 4.33
CA ASN A 33 11.17 -20.54 3.80
C ASN A 33 10.33 -21.41 4.76
N GLU A 34 10.45 -21.19 6.07
CA GLU A 34 9.64 -21.85 7.09
C GLU A 34 8.19 -21.35 7.13
N LYS A 35 7.98 -20.03 6.94
CA LYS A 35 6.65 -19.43 7.08
C LYS A 35 5.84 -19.44 5.79
N ILE A 36 6.50 -19.50 4.64
CA ILE A 36 5.86 -19.39 3.33
C ILE A 36 5.95 -20.72 2.60
N ASP A 37 4.79 -21.32 2.36
CA ASP A 37 4.66 -22.42 1.42
C ASP A 37 4.71 -21.87 -0.02
N PHE A 38 5.78 -22.21 -0.74
CA PHE A 38 5.98 -21.79 -2.13
C PHE A 38 5.34 -22.74 -3.14
N ASP A 39 4.95 -23.94 -2.75
CA ASP A 39 4.43 -24.97 -3.67
C ASP A 39 3.03 -24.63 -4.19
N PHE A 40 2.32 -23.71 -3.52
CA PHE A 40 1.06 -23.20 -4.03
C PHE A 40 1.17 -22.69 -5.47
N ILE A 41 2.36 -22.16 -5.88
CA ILE A 41 2.58 -21.60 -7.19
C ILE A 41 2.40 -22.61 -8.32
N TYR A 42 2.68 -23.90 -8.08
CA TYR A 42 2.46 -24.95 -9.06
C TYR A 42 1.01 -24.98 -9.54
N LYS A 43 0.06 -24.88 -8.60
CA LYS A 43 -1.37 -24.85 -8.92
C LYS A 43 -1.74 -23.58 -9.71
N GLU A 44 -1.20 -22.44 -9.29
CA GLU A 44 -1.54 -21.15 -9.87
C GLU A 44 -1.05 -20.93 -11.30
N VAL A 45 0.03 -21.63 -11.68
CA VAL A 45 0.64 -21.45 -13.00
C VAL A 45 0.47 -22.64 -13.93
N ARG A 46 -0.15 -23.74 -13.46
CA ARG A 46 -0.25 -25.01 -14.19
C ARG A 46 -0.73 -24.83 -15.63
N ASP A 47 -1.80 -24.07 -15.80
CA ASP A 47 -2.44 -23.86 -17.10
C ASP A 47 -1.63 -22.98 -18.05
N THR A 48 -0.57 -22.33 -17.55
CA THR A 48 0.35 -21.52 -18.36
C THR A 48 1.50 -22.33 -18.96
N TYR A 49 1.63 -23.61 -18.60
CA TYR A 49 2.67 -24.52 -19.09
C TYR A 49 2.08 -25.57 -20.02
N GLY A 50 2.72 -25.76 -21.18
CA GLY A 50 2.35 -26.81 -22.13
C GLY A 50 2.85 -28.20 -21.71
N ILE A 51 2.36 -29.21 -22.40
CA ILE A 51 2.74 -30.62 -22.20
C ILE A 51 4.05 -30.97 -22.93
N ASN A 52 4.35 -30.25 -23.99
CA ASN A 52 5.50 -30.47 -24.87
C ASN A 52 6.59 -29.40 -24.68
N GLY A 53 7.84 -29.75 -25.00
CA GLY A 53 8.99 -28.86 -24.98
C GLY A 53 9.96 -29.14 -23.82
N ASN A 54 11.00 -28.32 -23.70
CA ASN A 54 12.00 -28.45 -22.66
C ASN A 54 11.41 -28.21 -21.26
N VAL A 55 11.91 -28.95 -20.27
CA VAL A 55 11.54 -28.77 -18.87
C VAL A 55 12.01 -27.38 -18.41
N SER A 56 11.10 -26.62 -17.86
CA SER A 56 11.41 -25.30 -17.30
C SER A 56 11.98 -25.39 -15.88
N ILE A 57 12.60 -24.32 -15.41
CA ILE A 57 12.91 -24.18 -13.99
C ILE A 57 11.60 -24.27 -13.19
N ALA A 58 11.64 -24.91 -12.02
CA ALA A 58 10.50 -25.07 -11.14
C ALA A 58 9.90 -23.72 -10.73
N PRO A 59 8.58 -23.52 -10.82
CA PRO A 59 7.93 -22.25 -10.48
C PRO A 59 8.25 -21.71 -9.08
N PRO A 60 8.34 -22.52 -8.01
CA PRO A 60 8.76 -22.04 -6.68
C PRO A 60 10.16 -21.41 -6.70
N VAL A 61 11.11 -22.00 -7.44
CA VAL A 61 12.48 -21.48 -7.56
C VAL A 61 12.46 -20.12 -8.27
N ILE A 62 11.69 -19.99 -9.34
CA ILE A 62 11.53 -18.72 -10.08
C ILE A 62 10.95 -17.63 -9.17
N LEU A 63 9.91 -17.94 -8.38
CA LEU A 63 9.33 -17.00 -7.43
C LEU A 63 10.33 -16.60 -6.33
N LYS A 64 11.06 -17.57 -5.77
CA LYS A 64 12.13 -17.34 -4.79
C LYS A 64 13.24 -16.43 -5.35
N MET A 65 13.65 -16.64 -6.61
CA MET A 65 14.62 -15.76 -7.29
C MET A 65 14.10 -14.33 -7.41
N MET A 66 12.83 -14.13 -7.76
CA MET A 66 12.21 -12.80 -7.81
C MET A 66 12.15 -12.15 -6.42
N LEU A 67 11.90 -12.93 -5.37
CA LEU A 67 11.94 -12.41 -3.99
C LEU A 67 13.36 -12.00 -3.58
N ILE A 68 14.40 -12.81 -3.89
CA ILE A 68 15.80 -12.45 -3.65
C ILE A 68 16.15 -11.14 -4.38
N LEU A 69 15.76 -11.01 -5.65
CA LEU A 69 16.00 -9.82 -6.46
C LEU A 69 15.52 -8.54 -5.77
N ILE A 70 14.36 -8.61 -5.11
CA ILE A 70 13.74 -7.48 -4.42
C ILE A 70 14.28 -7.34 -3.00
N LEU A 71 14.33 -8.41 -2.22
CA LEU A 71 14.75 -8.43 -0.82
C LEU A 71 16.17 -7.83 -0.63
N TYR A 72 17.10 -8.23 -1.49
CA TYR A 72 18.48 -7.76 -1.48
C TYR A 72 18.72 -6.55 -2.41
N ASN A 73 17.64 -6.03 -3.01
CA ASN A 73 17.70 -4.90 -3.95
C ASN A 73 18.78 -5.08 -5.03
N VAL A 74 18.91 -6.29 -5.57
CA VAL A 74 19.87 -6.59 -6.64
C VAL A 74 19.51 -5.76 -7.88
N ARG A 75 20.49 -5.14 -8.52
CA ARG A 75 20.26 -4.15 -9.58
C ARG A 75 19.54 -4.70 -10.80
N SER A 76 19.87 -5.93 -11.22
CA SER A 76 19.31 -6.55 -12.42
C SER A 76 19.20 -8.07 -12.28
N GLU A 77 18.36 -8.68 -13.13
CA GLU A 77 18.23 -10.13 -13.21
C GLU A 77 19.53 -10.82 -13.65
N ARG A 78 20.31 -10.16 -14.49
CA ARG A 78 21.63 -10.66 -14.90
C ARG A 78 22.60 -10.69 -13.73
N GLU A 79 22.65 -9.61 -12.94
CA GLU A 79 23.48 -9.54 -11.74
C GLU A 79 23.03 -10.60 -10.71
N LEU A 80 21.72 -10.83 -10.56
CA LEU A 80 21.20 -11.87 -9.69
C LEU A 80 21.78 -13.24 -10.08
N MET A 81 21.64 -13.64 -11.36
CA MET A 81 22.13 -14.94 -11.81
C MET A 81 23.65 -15.08 -11.68
N ASN A 82 24.38 -14.01 -11.94
CA ASN A 82 25.84 -14.01 -11.76
C ASN A 82 26.27 -14.08 -10.28
N THR A 83 25.41 -13.64 -9.35
CA THR A 83 25.72 -13.60 -7.91
C THR A 83 25.32 -14.88 -7.18
N ILE A 84 24.26 -15.55 -7.61
CA ILE A 84 23.74 -16.78 -6.98
C ILE A 84 24.84 -17.80 -6.70
N PRO A 85 25.77 -18.14 -7.64
CA PRO A 85 26.79 -19.17 -7.40
C PRO A 85 27.74 -18.86 -6.23
N PHE A 86 27.88 -17.59 -5.89
CA PHE A 86 28.79 -17.11 -4.83
C PHE A 86 28.11 -16.89 -3.48
N ARG A 87 26.81 -17.19 -3.37
CA ARG A 87 25.98 -16.93 -2.19
C ARG A 87 25.39 -18.23 -1.67
N LEU A 88 26.03 -18.80 -0.64
CA LEU A 88 25.57 -20.05 -0.02
C LEU A 88 24.15 -19.97 0.55
N ASP A 89 23.77 -18.80 1.10
CA ASP A 89 22.41 -18.54 1.62
C ASP A 89 21.37 -18.50 0.50
N TRP A 90 21.72 -18.01 -0.70
CA TRP A 90 20.83 -17.99 -1.84
C TRP A 90 20.72 -19.37 -2.48
N LEU A 91 21.82 -20.09 -2.65
CA LEU A 91 21.83 -21.49 -3.11
C LEU A 91 20.92 -22.34 -2.23
N TRP A 92 21.14 -22.27 -0.91
CA TRP A 92 20.31 -22.97 0.06
C TRP A 92 18.82 -22.64 -0.08
N PHE A 93 18.48 -21.35 -0.16
CA PHE A 93 17.08 -20.91 -0.25
C PHE A 93 16.39 -21.36 -1.55
N LEU A 94 17.14 -21.41 -2.64
CA LEU A 94 16.67 -21.85 -3.95
C LEU A 94 16.62 -23.37 -4.10
N GLY A 95 17.34 -24.11 -3.23
CA GLY A 95 17.49 -25.54 -3.30
C GLY A 95 18.47 -25.99 -4.38
N TYR A 96 19.46 -25.16 -4.66
CA TYR A 96 20.61 -25.48 -5.53
C TYR A 96 21.79 -25.97 -4.70
N ASP A 97 22.58 -26.89 -5.30
CA ASP A 97 23.90 -27.28 -4.79
C ASP A 97 25.00 -26.39 -5.41
N LEU A 98 26.24 -26.56 -4.94
CA LEU A 98 27.41 -25.78 -5.39
C LEU A 98 27.72 -25.99 -6.87
N ASP A 99 27.43 -27.17 -7.40
CA ASP A 99 27.67 -27.57 -8.79
C ASP A 99 26.47 -27.38 -9.74
N ASP A 100 25.32 -26.95 -9.19
CA ASP A 100 24.13 -26.82 -10.02
C ASP A 100 24.24 -25.62 -10.97
N GLU A 101 23.84 -25.82 -12.20
CA GLU A 101 23.82 -24.78 -13.23
C GLU A 101 22.73 -23.73 -12.94
N ILE A 102 23.14 -22.48 -12.82
CA ILE A 102 22.22 -21.39 -12.62
C ILE A 102 21.59 -20.96 -13.94
N PRO A 103 20.26 -20.80 -14.02
CA PRO A 103 19.56 -20.52 -15.25
C PRO A 103 19.89 -19.14 -15.82
N ASN A 104 19.63 -18.96 -17.11
CA ASN A 104 19.78 -17.67 -17.76
C ASN A 104 18.79 -16.64 -17.20
N HIS A 105 19.20 -15.38 -17.07
CA HIS A 105 18.41 -14.28 -16.56
C HIS A 105 17.05 -14.08 -17.27
N SER A 106 16.93 -14.48 -18.54
CA SER A 106 15.68 -14.37 -19.31
C SER A 106 14.52 -15.21 -18.73
N VAL A 107 14.82 -16.21 -17.88
CA VAL A 107 13.81 -17.07 -17.23
C VAL A 107 12.83 -16.22 -16.42
N LEU A 108 13.32 -15.24 -15.65
CA LEU A 108 12.45 -14.39 -14.84
C LEU A 108 11.53 -13.49 -15.68
N SER A 109 12.08 -12.92 -16.76
CA SER A 109 11.30 -12.10 -17.69
C SER A 109 10.23 -12.92 -18.42
N LYS A 110 10.59 -14.13 -18.89
CA LYS A 110 9.65 -15.05 -19.53
C LYS A 110 8.56 -15.51 -18.56
N ALA A 111 8.92 -15.81 -17.30
CA ALA A 111 7.97 -16.21 -16.29
C ALA A 111 6.96 -15.10 -15.98
N ARG A 112 7.38 -13.85 -15.79
CA ARG A 112 6.45 -12.72 -15.60
C ARG A 112 5.46 -12.57 -16.76
N THR A 113 5.93 -12.72 -17.98
CA THR A 113 5.05 -12.63 -19.16
C THR A 113 4.07 -13.81 -19.23
N ARG A 114 4.53 -15.01 -18.90
CA ARG A 114 3.73 -16.24 -18.93
C ARG A 114 2.68 -16.27 -17.82
N TRP A 115 3.06 -15.95 -16.58
CA TRP A 115 2.18 -16.01 -15.42
C TRP A 115 1.19 -14.84 -15.37
N GLY A 116 1.58 -13.67 -15.90
CA GLY A 116 0.78 -12.45 -15.83
C GLY A 116 0.67 -11.87 -14.42
N VAL A 117 -0.03 -10.77 -14.30
CA VAL A 117 -0.19 -10.03 -13.03
C VAL A 117 -0.99 -10.83 -11.99
N ALA A 118 -1.98 -11.58 -12.43
CA ALA A 118 -2.92 -12.28 -11.55
C ALA A 118 -2.25 -13.25 -10.57
N VAL A 119 -1.19 -13.95 -11.00
CA VAL A 119 -0.45 -14.89 -10.13
C VAL A 119 0.25 -14.14 -9.00
N PHE A 120 0.86 -12.99 -9.28
CA PHE A 120 1.54 -12.19 -8.26
C PHE A 120 0.55 -11.50 -7.31
N LYS A 121 -0.62 -11.11 -7.83
CA LYS A 121 -1.73 -10.64 -7.00
C LYS A 121 -2.16 -11.72 -6.02
N ARG A 122 -2.41 -12.96 -6.48
CA ARG A 122 -2.76 -14.09 -5.60
C ARG A 122 -1.68 -14.42 -4.58
N PHE A 123 -0.40 -14.29 -4.95
CA PHE A 123 0.69 -14.43 -3.98
C PHE A 123 0.59 -13.37 -2.87
N PHE A 124 0.41 -12.10 -3.22
CA PHE A 124 0.21 -11.04 -2.24
C PHE A 124 -1.01 -11.29 -1.34
N GLU A 125 -2.15 -11.64 -1.93
CA GLU A 125 -3.40 -11.96 -1.22
C GLU A 125 -3.23 -13.11 -0.24
N ARG A 126 -2.48 -14.16 -0.63
CA ARG A 126 -2.15 -15.29 0.26
C ARG A 126 -1.34 -14.84 1.48
N ILE A 127 -0.37 -13.95 1.29
CA ILE A 127 0.41 -13.40 2.42
C ILE A 127 -0.46 -12.53 3.33
N VAL A 128 -1.35 -11.70 2.77
CA VAL A 128 -2.32 -10.93 3.56
C VAL A 128 -3.19 -11.88 4.38
N TRP A 129 -3.67 -12.97 3.77
CA TRP A 129 -4.48 -13.98 4.44
C TRP A 129 -3.74 -14.63 5.61
N GLN A 130 -2.48 -15.01 5.45
CA GLN A 130 -1.66 -15.54 6.55
C GLN A 130 -1.50 -14.51 7.70
N CYS A 131 -1.38 -13.22 7.38
CA CYS A 131 -1.37 -12.17 8.42
C CYS A 131 -2.70 -12.07 9.16
N ILE A 132 -3.83 -12.27 8.48
CA ILE A 132 -5.16 -12.27 9.10
C ILE A 132 -5.32 -13.49 10.03
N GLU A 133 -4.95 -14.68 9.58
CA GLU A 133 -4.97 -15.92 10.39
C GLU A 133 -4.07 -15.81 11.63
N ALA A 134 -2.93 -15.13 11.51
CA ALA A 134 -2.06 -14.80 12.64
C ALA A 134 -2.64 -13.73 13.58
N GLY A 135 -3.80 -13.14 13.26
CA GLY A 135 -4.46 -12.11 14.05
C GLY A 135 -3.79 -10.74 13.98
N LEU A 136 -3.05 -10.44 12.91
CA LEU A 136 -2.27 -9.20 12.74
C LEU A 136 -3.06 -8.06 12.12
N VAL A 137 -4.25 -8.31 11.60
CA VAL A 137 -5.09 -7.34 10.89
C VAL A 137 -6.38 -7.10 11.66
N ASP A 138 -6.75 -5.85 11.84
CA ASP A 138 -8.08 -5.45 12.33
C ASP A 138 -9.10 -5.39 11.18
N GLY A 139 -8.77 -4.69 10.10
CA GLY A 139 -9.56 -4.57 8.88
C GLY A 139 -10.74 -3.61 8.94
N SER A 140 -11.10 -3.05 10.11
CA SER A 140 -12.24 -2.12 10.25
C SER A 140 -11.94 -0.71 9.73
N LYS A 141 -10.69 -0.30 9.74
CA LYS A 141 -10.25 1.03 9.26
C LYS A 141 -9.30 0.91 8.08
N LEU A 142 -9.63 1.62 7.01
CA LEU A 142 -8.77 1.74 5.82
C LEU A 142 -7.88 2.97 5.94
N PHE A 143 -6.58 2.80 6.21
CA PHE A 143 -5.59 3.88 6.17
C PHE A 143 -4.91 3.89 4.81
N THR A 144 -5.27 4.83 3.93
CA THR A 144 -4.74 4.88 2.56
C THR A 144 -3.92 6.12 2.26
N ASP A 145 -2.92 5.94 1.41
CA ASP A 145 -2.02 6.99 0.91
C ASP A 145 -1.41 6.60 -0.44
N SER A 146 -0.76 7.56 -1.09
CA SER A 146 -0.09 7.35 -2.36
C SER A 146 1.36 7.84 -2.35
N SER A 147 2.19 7.24 -3.22
CA SER A 147 3.56 7.67 -3.44
C SER A 147 3.94 7.59 -4.92
N LEU A 148 4.73 8.56 -5.38
CA LEU A 148 5.25 8.59 -6.75
C LEU A 148 6.51 7.74 -6.86
N ILE A 149 6.63 7.00 -7.98
CA ILE A 149 7.75 6.13 -8.32
C ILE A 149 8.31 6.60 -9.65
N ASP A 150 9.61 6.92 -9.72
CA ASP A 150 10.26 7.31 -10.96
C ASP A 150 10.26 6.13 -11.94
N ALA A 151 9.83 6.34 -13.19
CA ALA A 151 9.84 5.31 -14.23
C ALA A 151 11.27 4.98 -14.69
N ASP A 152 11.45 3.79 -15.28
CA ASP A 152 12.70 3.39 -15.94
C ASP A 152 12.75 3.94 -17.38
N ALA A 153 12.59 5.24 -17.52
CA ALA A 153 12.65 5.93 -18.80
C ALA A 153 13.25 7.34 -18.65
N SER A 154 13.96 7.80 -19.65
CA SER A 154 14.51 9.14 -19.71
C SER A 154 13.43 10.14 -20.12
N ASN A 155 13.49 11.36 -19.60
CA ASN A 155 12.67 12.48 -20.08
C ASN A 155 12.90 12.78 -21.58
N ASN A 156 14.09 12.45 -22.11
CA ASN A 156 14.41 12.62 -23.53
C ASN A 156 13.60 11.68 -24.46
N SER A 157 12.97 10.63 -23.90
CA SER A 157 12.07 9.76 -24.63
C SER A 157 10.64 10.31 -24.79
N VAL A 158 10.36 11.49 -24.19
CA VAL A 158 9.03 12.09 -24.23
C VAL A 158 8.84 12.82 -25.56
N VAL A 159 7.77 12.48 -26.26
CA VAL A 159 7.38 13.08 -27.53
C VAL A 159 5.96 13.61 -27.46
N ASP A 160 5.65 14.60 -28.29
CA ASP A 160 4.29 15.10 -28.48
C ASP A 160 3.47 14.08 -29.28
N THR A 161 2.32 13.66 -28.75
CA THR A 161 1.45 12.64 -29.37
C THR A 161 0.93 13.06 -30.74
N TYR A 162 0.71 14.36 -30.96
CA TYR A 162 0.27 14.88 -32.25
C TYR A 162 1.38 14.74 -33.30
N SER A 163 2.61 15.10 -32.95
CA SER A 163 3.78 14.93 -33.82
C SER A 163 4.07 13.45 -34.08
N LEU A 164 3.95 12.61 -33.08
CA LEU A 164 4.13 11.17 -33.19
C LEU A 164 3.11 10.54 -34.15
N LYS A 165 1.81 10.83 -33.98
CA LYS A 165 0.75 10.33 -34.87
C LYS A 165 0.94 10.70 -36.33
N ARG A 166 1.55 11.87 -36.62
CA ARG A 166 1.85 12.31 -37.98
C ARG A 166 2.96 11.48 -38.64
N HIS A 167 3.91 11.00 -37.87
CA HIS A 167 5.09 10.28 -38.37
C HIS A 167 5.06 8.76 -38.17
N LEU A 168 4.02 8.24 -37.48
CA LEU A 168 3.87 6.79 -37.29
C LEU A 168 3.63 6.07 -38.62
N ASN A 169 4.52 5.12 -38.91
CA ASN A 169 4.35 4.15 -39.99
C ASN A 169 3.81 2.81 -39.43
N LYS A 170 3.56 1.83 -40.32
CA LYS A 170 2.99 0.52 -39.94
C LYS A 170 3.76 -0.21 -38.81
N SER A 171 5.05 0.06 -38.62
CA SER A 171 5.88 -0.59 -37.60
C SER A 171 5.52 -0.15 -36.17
N TYR A 172 4.86 0.98 -36.02
CA TYR A 172 4.50 1.54 -34.69
C TYR A 172 3.01 1.37 -34.35
N ARG A 173 2.27 0.54 -35.11
CA ARG A 173 0.83 0.33 -34.88
C ARG A 173 0.47 -0.02 -33.43
N ARG A 174 1.29 -0.85 -32.74
CA ARG A 174 1.10 -1.18 -31.31
C ARG A 174 1.22 0.02 -30.36
N LEU A 175 2.02 1.02 -30.72
CA LEU A 175 2.13 2.26 -29.93
C LEU A 175 0.91 3.14 -30.16
N GLU A 176 0.38 3.15 -31.37
CA GLU A 176 -0.83 3.88 -31.75
C GLU A 176 -2.08 3.34 -31.03
N GLU A 177 -2.26 2.01 -30.99
CA GLU A 177 -3.33 1.34 -30.23
C GLU A 177 -3.28 1.75 -28.76
N ARG A 178 -2.10 1.79 -28.13
CA ARG A 178 -1.93 2.24 -26.74
C ARG A 178 -2.18 3.73 -26.52
N LEU A 179 -1.92 4.57 -27.51
CA LEU A 179 -2.28 5.98 -27.45
C LEU A 179 -3.80 6.18 -27.41
N ASP A 180 -4.54 5.28 -28.02
CA ASP A 180 -6.01 5.30 -28.00
C ASP A 180 -6.57 4.73 -26.70
N ASP A 181 -5.95 3.70 -26.12
CA ASP A 181 -6.28 3.17 -24.79
C ASP A 181 -6.06 4.22 -23.66
N LEU A 182 -5.04 5.06 -23.80
CA LEU A 182 -4.77 6.14 -22.85
C LEU A 182 -5.88 7.21 -22.79
N LYS A 183 -6.76 7.28 -23.79
CA LYS A 183 -7.94 8.17 -23.76
C LYS A 183 -8.99 7.75 -22.74
N VAL A 184 -8.97 6.49 -22.32
CA VAL A 184 -9.93 5.93 -21.34
C VAL A 184 -9.53 6.31 -19.91
N GLN A 185 -8.25 6.56 -19.63
CA GLN A 185 -7.80 7.01 -18.32
C GLN A 185 -8.03 8.54 -18.17
N LYS A 186 -8.61 8.95 -17.05
CA LYS A 186 -8.71 10.38 -16.67
C LYS A 186 -7.31 10.96 -16.47
N SER A 187 -6.62 11.29 -17.55
CA SER A 187 -5.30 11.90 -17.51
C SER A 187 -5.38 13.41 -17.47
N THR A 188 -4.39 14.04 -16.86
CA THR A 188 -4.22 15.49 -16.95
C THR A 188 -3.95 15.91 -18.41
N PRO A 189 -4.32 17.13 -18.85
CA PRO A 189 -4.07 17.59 -20.21
C PRO A 189 -2.63 17.42 -20.68
N ALA A 190 -1.65 17.54 -19.77
CA ALA A 190 -0.24 17.33 -20.09
C ALA A 190 0.07 15.90 -20.55
N ASN A 191 -0.57 14.89 -19.94
CA ASN A 191 -0.33 13.48 -20.29
C ASN A 191 -1.12 13.01 -21.52
N SER A 192 -2.22 13.64 -21.85
CA SER A 192 -2.88 13.38 -23.12
C SER A 192 -2.07 13.87 -24.32
N ARG A 193 -1.17 14.82 -24.10
CA ARG A 193 -0.33 15.43 -25.15
C ARG A 193 1.06 14.78 -25.25
N TYR A 194 1.63 14.31 -24.15
CA TYR A 194 3.01 13.84 -24.08
C TYR A 194 3.06 12.37 -23.68
N ILE A 195 3.85 11.58 -24.42
CA ILE A 195 4.06 10.16 -24.18
C ILE A 195 5.54 9.82 -24.28
N SER A 196 6.00 8.86 -23.47
CA SER A 196 7.35 8.31 -23.60
C SER A 196 7.36 7.16 -24.61
N THR A 197 8.30 7.21 -25.56
CA THR A 197 8.52 6.11 -26.50
C THR A 197 9.14 4.88 -25.84
N THR A 198 9.84 5.08 -24.71
CA THR A 198 10.50 4.00 -23.96
C THR A 198 9.53 3.31 -22.99
N ASP A 199 8.68 4.07 -22.31
CA ASP A 199 7.68 3.56 -21.35
C ASP A 199 6.37 4.35 -21.47
N PRO A 200 5.50 3.97 -22.43
CA PRO A 200 4.28 4.71 -22.75
C PRO A 200 3.25 4.77 -21.61
N ASP A 201 3.32 3.85 -20.66
CA ASP A 201 2.39 3.78 -19.54
C ASP A 201 2.80 4.75 -18.41
N ALA A 202 4.05 5.25 -18.42
CA ALA A 202 4.50 6.25 -17.45
C ALA A 202 4.04 7.65 -17.83
N SER A 203 3.61 8.43 -16.84
CA SER A 203 3.11 9.80 -17.06
C SER A 203 4.14 10.85 -16.65
N VAL A 204 4.18 11.94 -17.40
CA VAL A 204 4.95 13.13 -17.03
C VAL A 204 4.26 13.81 -15.84
N THR A 205 4.91 13.84 -14.70
CA THR A 205 4.40 14.49 -13.49
C THR A 205 5.43 15.44 -12.89
N ARG A 206 4.94 16.52 -12.28
CA ARG A 206 5.77 17.49 -11.55
C ARG A 206 5.42 17.43 -10.06
N HIS A 207 6.39 17.10 -9.25
CA HIS A 207 6.23 17.27 -7.79
C HIS A 207 6.46 18.73 -7.42
N SER A 208 5.81 19.20 -6.37
CA SER A 208 5.92 20.59 -5.90
C SER A 208 7.40 21.04 -5.82
N GLY A 209 7.75 22.10 -6.56
CA GLY A 209 9.11 22.64 -6.62
C GLY A 209 10.16 21.82 -7.41
N GLY A 210 9.82 20.62 -7.91
CA GLY A 210 10.75 19.74 -8.61
C GLY A 210 10.69 19.82 -10.13
N LYS A 211 11.65 19.15 -10.80
CA LYS A 211 11.63 18.93 -12.26
C LYS A 211 10.55 17.92 -12.63
N SER A 212 9.95 18.09 -13.82
CA SER A 212 9.04 17.09 -14.39
C SER A 212 9.78 15.79 -14.66
N LYS A 213 9.17 14.65 -14.31
CA LYS A 213 9.71 13.31 -14.54
C LYS A 213 8.60 12.36 -14.96
N LEU A 214 8.99 11.31 -15.68
CA LEU A 214 8.13 10.17 -15.96
C LEU A 214 7.95 9.34 -14.68
N ARG A 215 6.70 9.09 -14.29
CA ARG A 215 6.38 8.41 -13.03
C ARG A 215 5.15 7.52 -13.13
N TYR A 216 5.14 6.56 -12.23
CA TYR A 216 3.98 5.82 -11.76
C TYR A 216 3.57 6.30 -10.38
N LYS A 217 2.42 5.85 -9.91
CA LYS A 217 1.92 6.12 -8.57
C LYS A 217 1.42 4.83 -7.94
N THR A 218 1.94 4.50 -6.76
CA THR A 218 1.39 3.43 -5.93
C THR A 218 0.41 4.00 -4.93
N HIS A 219 -0.72 3.34 -4.79
CA HIS A 219 -1.74 3.58 -3.77
C HIS A 219 -1.71 2.40 -2.82
N ARG A 220 -1.68 2.66 -1.52
CA ARG A 220 -1.48 1.61 -0.54
C ARG A 220 -2.39 1.79 0.66
N ALA A 221 -2.98 0.69 1.12
CA ALA A 221 -3.72 0.62 2.37
C ALA A 221 -2.91 -0.15 3.40
N VAL A 222 -2.79 0.38 4.61
CA VAL A 222 -2.04 -0.22 5.71
C VAL A 222 -2.94 -0.34 6.92
N ASP A 223 -3.05 -1.53 7.50
CA ASP A 223 -3.77 -1.77 8.75
C ASP A 223 -2.97 -1.26 9.95
N ALA A 224 -3.64 -0.59 10.90
CA ALA A 224 -2.99 0.06 12.03
C ALA A 224 -2.53 -0.90 13.12
N LYS A 225 -3.04 -2.14 13.18
CA LYS A 225 -2.77 -3.09 14.26
C LYS A 225 -1.31 -3.54 14.25
N CYS A 226 -0.82 -4.00 13.09
CA CYS A 226 0.56 -4.48 12.95
C CYS A 226 1.24 -4.00 11.66
N GLU A 227 0.74 -2.93 11.03
CA GLU A 227 1.30 -2.34 9.80
C GLU A 227 1.26 -3.26 8.58
N VAL A 228 0.30 -4.19 8.52
CA VAL A 228 0.09 -5.07 7.38
C VAL A 228 -0.48 -4.26 6.21
N ILE A 229 0.11 -4.40 5.03
CA ILE A 229 -0.42 -3.84 3.79
C ILE A 229 -1.58 -4.72 3.34
N THR A 230 -2.79 -4.20 3.39
CA THR A 230 -4.02 -4.94 3.07
C THR A 230 -4.47 -4.75 1.63
N ALA A 231 -4.12 -3.61 1.02
CA ALA A 231 -4.38 -3.35 -0.39
C ALA A 231 -3.25 -2.54 -1.00
N THR A 232 -2.98 -2.80 -2.28
CA THR A 232 -2.06 -2.02 -3.09
C THR A 232 -2.56 -1.96 -4.53
N HIS A 233 -2.39 -0.81 -5.18
CA HIS A 233 -2.81 -0.56 -6.54
C HIS A 233 -1.84 0.41 -7.22
N ILE A 234 -1.51 0.15 -8.49
CA ILE A 234 -0.62 1.01 -9.29
C ILE A 234 -1.41 1.71 -10.37
N THR A 235 -1.13 3.01 -10.50
CA THR A 235 -1.65 3.83 -11.61
C THR A 235 -0.52 4.55 -12.34
N THR A 236 -0.84 5.17 -13.47
CA THR A 236 0.05 6.16 -14.04
C THR A 236 0.20 7.35 -13.07
N GLY A 237 1.32 8.03 -13.10
CA GLY A 237 1.61 9.11 -12.15
C GLY A 237 0.64 10.30 -12.18
N SER A 238 -0.15 10.44 -13.24
CA SER A 238 -1.11 11.54 -13.46
C SER A 238 -2.50 11.31 -12.88
N VAL A 239 -2.84 10.09 -12.50
CA VAL A 239 -4.15 9.78 -11.89
C VAL A 239 -4.26 10.50 -10.54
N ASP A 240 -5.37 11.19 -10.31
CA ASP A 240 -5.60 11.85 -9.04
C ASP A 240 -5.86 10.84 -7.92
N ASP A 241 -5.31 11.11 -6.73
CA ASP A 241 -5.41 10.19 -5.59
C ASP A 241 -6.88 9.90 -5.22
N GLY A 242 -7.74 10.91 -5.33
CA GLY A 242 -9.17 10.78 -5.06
C GLY A 242 -9.92 9.82 -5.99
N ASP A 243 -9.43 9.62 -7.22
CA ASP A 243 -10.13 8.80 -8.22
C ASP A 243 -10.07 7.29 -7.89
N VAL A 244 -9.10 6.85 -7.08
CA VAL A 244 -8.87 5.43 -6.75
C VAL A 244 -9.47 4.99 -5.41
N LEU A 245 -10.11 5.88 -4.66
CA LEU A 245 -10.60 5.56 -3.31
C LEU A 245 -11.56 4.38 -3.30
N ARG A 246 -12.50 4.34 -4.24
CA ARG A 246 -13.47 3.22 -4.38
C ARG A 246 -12.74 1.89 -4.54
N GLU A 247 -11.80 1.84 -5.46
CA GLU A 247 -11.05 0.62 -5.76
C GLU A 247 -10.21 0.16 -4.56
N MET A 248 -9.61 1.11 -3.83
CA MET A 248 -8.86 0.79 -2.60
C MET A 248 -9.75 0.21 -1.50
N ILE A 249 -11.00 0.70 -1.35
CA ILE A 249 -11.98 0.13 -0.43
C ILE A 249 -12.31 -1.31 -0.86
N GLU A 250 -12.65 -1.50 -2.12
CA GLU A 250 -13.05 -2.81 -2.66
C GLU A 250 -11.91 -3.85 -2.51
N ILE A 251 -10.67 -3.50 -2.86
CA ILE A 251 -9.51 -4.40 -2.69
C ILE A 251 -9.28 -4.73 -1.22
N HIS A 252 -9.36 -3.73 -0.33
CA HIS A 252 -9.16 -3.94 1.10
C HIS A 252 -10.22 -4.89 1.69
N GLU A 253 -11.50 -4.67 1.37
CA GLU A 253 -12.62 -5.52 1.83
C GLU A 253 -12.50 -6.95 1.29
N GLN A 254 -12.14 -7.10 0.02
CA GLN A 254 -11.89 -8.41 -0.59
C GLN A 254 -10.76 -9.17 0.14
N ASN A 255 -9.67 -8.50 0.43
CA ASN A 255 -8.50 -9.11 1.05
C ASN A 255 -8.70 -9.38 2.54
N THR A 256 -9.38 -8.48 3.27
CA THR A 256 -9.61 -8.62 4.71
C THR A 256 -10.87 -9.41 5.04
N ARG A 257 -11.78 -9.58 4.08
CA ARG A 257 -13.13 -10.14 4.26
C ARG A 257 -13.94 -9.43 5.35
N LYS A 258 -13.65 -8.16 5.54
CA LYS A 258 -14.36 -7.27 6.46
C LYS A 258 -14.81 -6.01 5.74
N SER A 259 -16.01 -5.54 6.09
CA SER A 259 -16.49 -4.23 5.64
C SER A 259 -15.72 -3.12 6.37
N VAL A 260 -15.41 -2.06 5.63
CA VAL A 260 -14.74 -0.87 6.16
C VAL A 260 -15.74 0.00 6.92
N ASP A 261 -15.48 0.28 8.19
CA ASP A 261 -16.28 1.24 8.99
C ASP A 261 -15.79 2.68 8.79
N THR A 262 -14.49 2.86 8.59
CA THR A 262 -13.88 4.18 8.52
C THR A 262 -12.76 4.22 7.48
N VAL A 263 -12.83 5.19 6.58
CA VAL A 263 -11.76 5.53 5.63
C VAL A 263 -10.95 6.69 6.18
N VAL A 264 -9.63 6.51 6.21
CA VAL A 264 -8.66 7.52 6.66
C VAL A 264 -7.69 7.82 5.51
N ALA A 265 -7.74 9.04 4.98
CA ALA A 265 -6.89 9.44 3.86
C ALA A 265 -6.42 10.90 3.99
N ASP A 266 -5.54 11.34 3.09
CA ASP A 266 -5.07 12.72 3.07
C ASP A 266 -6.10 13.66 2.38
N SER A 267 -5.80 14.96 2.37
CA SER A 267 -6.70 15.98 1.80
C SER A 267 -6.93 15.84 0.29
N LYS A 268 -6.07 15.15 -0.45
CA LYS A 268 -6.25 14.91 -1.88
C LYS A 268 -7.40 13.96 -2.18
N TYR A 269 -7.69 13.06 -1.23
CA TYR A 269 -8.88 12.21 -1.28
C TYR A 269 -10.17 12.95 -0.87
N GLY A 270 -10.07 14.16 -0.31
CA GLY A 270 -11.17 14.97 0.23
C GLY A 270 -12.04 15.64 -0.86
N THR A 271 -12.41 14.93 -1.90
CA THR A 271 -13.30 15.39 -2.96
C THR A 271 -14.78 15.21 -2.57
N ILE A 272 -15.65 16.00 -3.16
CA ILE A 272 -17.12 15.87 -2.93
C ILE A 272 -17.60 14.47 -3.29
N ASP A 273 -17.14 13.94 -4.42
CA ASP A 273 -17.53 12.60 -4.89
C ASP A 273 -17.13 11.51 -3.89
N ASN A 274 -15.95 11.62 -3.27
CA ASN A 274 -15.49 10.66 -2.26
C ASN A 274 -16.25 10.76 -0.94
N PHE A 275 -16.61 11.96 -0.47
CA PHE A 275 -17.45 12.10 0.71
C PHE A 275 -18.85 11.50 0.46
N LEU A 276 -19.43 11.72 -0.72
CA LEU A 276 -20.71 11.13 -1.11
C LEU A 276 -20.61 9.61 -1.33
N LEU A 277 -19.48 9.12 -1.84
CA LEU A 277 -19.21 7.68 -1.91
C LEU A 277 -19.22 7.06 -0.50
N CYS A 278 -18.47 7.61 0.44
CA CYS A 278 -18.46 7.14 1.82
C CYS A 278 -19.84 7.18 2.45
N HIS A 279 -20.61 8.25 2.23
CA HIS A 279 -22.00 8.34 2.68
C HIS A 279 -22.87 7.21 2.11
N LYS A 280 -22.76 6.95 0.80
CA LYS A 280 -23.52 5.88 0.13
C LYS A 280 -23.16 4.48 0.64
N LEU A 281 -21.89 4.25 1.01
CA LEU A 281 -21.42 2.99 1.56
C LEU A 281 -21.66 2.87 3.08
N GLY A 282 -22.16 3.90 3.75
CA GLY A 282 -22.32 3.93 5.21
C GLY A 282 -20.99 4.04 5.98
N VAL A 283 -19.90 4.43 5.33
CA VAL A 283 -18.53 4.49 5.87
C VAL A 283 -18.23 5.89 6.39
N LYS A 284 -17.58 6.02 7.55
CA LYS A 284 -17.11 7.31 8.08
C LYS A 284 -15.90 7.80 7.30
N ALA A 285 -15.88 9.08 6.92
CA ALA A 285 -14.75 9.69 6.21
C ALA A 285 -13.90 10.53 7.17
N HIS A 286 -12.77 10.00 7.64
CA HIS A 286 -11.74 10.74 8.36
C HIS A 286 -10.73 11.31 7.35
N ILE A 287 -11.22 12.21 6.48
CA ILE A 287 -10.47 12.82 5.39
C ILE A 287 -10.51 14.33 5.57
N PRO A 288 -9.37 15.05 5.62
CA PRO A 288 -9.37 16.51 5.70
C PRO A 288 -10.03 17.12 4.48
N SER A 289 -10.95 18.08 4.68
CA SER A 289 -11.57 18.77 3.56
C SER A 289 -10.53 19.57 2.77
N PHE A 290 -10.55 19.42 1.45
CA PHE A 290 -9.68 20.17 0.53
C PHE A 290 -9.86 21.69 0.65
N GLU A 291 -11.07 22.17 0.95
CA GLU A 291 -11.35 23.59 1.15
C GLU A 291 -10.56 24.22 2.32
N LYS A 292 -10.24 23.44 3.38
CA LYS A 292 -9.48 23.95 4.52
C LYS A 292 -8.00 24.19 4.18
N THR A 293 -7.42 23.40 3.32
CA THR A 293 -6.00 23.55 2.90
C THR A 293 -5.79 24.80 2.06
N HIS A 294 -6.82 25.29 1.36
CA HIS A 294 -6.75 26.50 0.55
C HIS A 294 -7.19 27.78 1.28
N ARG A 295 -7.76 27.69 2.49
CA ARG A 295 -8.17 28.86 3.30
C ARG A 295 -7.00 29.76 3.72
N GLY A 296 -5.77 29.28 3.67
CA GLY A 296 -4.56 30.06 3.91
C GLY A 296 -4.02 30.84 2.71
N SER A 297 -4.61 30.70 1.51
CA SER A 297 -4.21 31.50 0.36
C SER A 297 -4.58 32.97 0.59
N GLY A 298 -3.65 33.90 0.34
CA GLY A 298 -3.81 35.33 0.63
C GLY A 298 -5.05 36.00 0.04
N ARG A 299 -5.74 35.33 -0.91
CA ARG A 299 -6.99 35.81 -1.52
C ARG A 299 -8.22 35.71 -0.60
N GLN A 300 -8.21 34.87 0.44
CA GLN A 300 -9.34 34.65 1.37
C GLN A 300 -9.09 35.18 2.78
N LYS A 301 -7.89 35.73 3.04
CA LYS A 301 -7.57 36.28 4.35
C LYS A 301 -8.46 37.49 4.65
N GLY A 302 -9.17 37.47 5.79
CA GLY A 302 -10.06 38.53 6.22
C GLY A 302 -11.48 38.51 5.60
N ILE A 303 -11.82 37.53 4.77
CA ILE A 303 -13.16 37.40 4.17
C ILE A 303 -14.02 36.43 5.00
N PHE A 304 -15.31 36.77 5.22
CA PHE A 304 -16.26 35.92 5.90
C PHE A 304 -16.28 34.49 5.33
N PRO A 305 -16.18 33.46 6.17
CA PRO A 305 -16.33 32.09 5.75
C PRO A 305 -17.78 31.79 5.34
N LYS A 306 -18.02 30.68 4.64
CA LYS A 306 -19.36 30.28 4.17
C LYS A 306 -20.33 30.11 5.35
N GLU A 307 -19.85 29.66 6.47
CA GLU A 307 -20.59 29.42 7.71
C GLU A 307 -21.15 30.70 8.36
N ALA A 308 -20.67 31.88 7.96
CA ALA A 308 -21.21 33.19 8.37
C ALA A 308 -22.51 33.55 7.64
N PHE A 309 -22.92 32.73 6.66
CA PHE A 309 -24.17 32.91 5.90
C PHE A 309 -25.15 31.83 6.34
N SER A 310 -26.34 32.20 6.77
CA SER A 310 -27.39 31.27 7.17
C SER A 310 -28.21 30.83 5.94
N TYR A 311 -28.39 29.52 5.82
CA TYR A 311 -29.22 28.93 4.77
C TYR A 311 -30.66 28.70 5.30
N ASN A 312 -31.66 29.15 4.57
CA ASN A 312 -33.05 28.86 4.83
C ASN A 312 -33.52 27.80 3.83
N PRO A 313 -33.85 26.55 4.26
CA PRO A 313 -34.31 25.50 3.39
C PRO A 313 -35.70 25.75 2.79
N ASP A 314 -36.60 26.42 3.53
CA ASP A 314 -37.99 26.65 3.10
C ASP A 314 -38.08 27.58 1.89
N THR A 315 -37.20 28.61 1.86
CA THR A 315 -37.16 29.60 0.79
C THR A 315 -36.02 29.35 -0.21
N ASP A 316 -35.19 28.33 0.02
CA ASP A 316 -33.98 28.03 -0.75
C ASP A 316 -33.11 29.27 -0.99
N THR A 317 -32.79 29.98 0.11
CA THR A 317 -31.99 31.24 0.08
C THR A 317 -30.90 31.24 1.16
N PHE A 318 -29.89 32.07 0.97
CA PHE A 318 -28.92 32.40 2.02
C PHE A 318 -29.15 33.84 2.51
N THR A 319 -28.99 34.05 3.83
CA THR A 319 -28.91 35.40 4.41
C THR A 319 -27.43 35.71 4.72
N CYS A 320 -26.93 36.86 4.28
CA CYS A 320 -25.55 37.28 4.54
C CYS A 320 -25.42 37.99 5.90
N PRO A 321 -24.19 38.21 6.43
CA PRO A 321 -23.97 38.92 7.69
C PRO A 321 -24.54 40.36 7.75
N ALA A 322 -24.83 40.98 6.60
CA ALA A 322 -25.50 42.29 6.49
C ALA A 322 -27.04 42.13 6.32
N GLY A 323 -27.62 40.98 6.58
CA GLY A 323 -29.08 40.75 6.50
C GLY A 323 -29.64 40.61 5.07
N GLN A 324 -28.78 40.65 4.03
CA GLN A 324 -29.27 40.58 2.64
C GLN A 324 -29.50 39.13 2.19
N ILE A 325 -30.57 38.94 1.38
CA ILE A 325 -30.94 37.62 0.87
C ILE A 325 -30.21 37.32 -0.45
N LEU A 326 -29.51 36.21 -0.48
CA LEU A 326 -28.89 35.64 -1.69
C LEU A 326 -29.86 34.59 -2.28
N LYS A 327 -30.43 34.90 -3.41
CA LYS A 327 -31.33 34.00 -4.13
C LYS A 327 -30.56 33.05 -5.03
N ARG A 328 -31.14 31.85 -5.25
CA ARG A 328 -30.61 30.86 -6.20
C ARG A 328 -30.62 31.48 -7.61
N ARG A 329 -29.53 31.30 -8.36
CA ARG A 329 -29.35 31.81 -9.73
C ARG A 329 -29.10 30.67 -10.71
N ASN A 330 -27.86 30.17 -10.77
CA ASN A 330 -27.40 29.24 -11.80
C ASN A 330 -27.20 27.82 -11.23
N TYR A 331 -27.48 26.81 -12.05
CA TYR A 331 -27.11 25.43 -11.78
C TYR A 331 -25.92 25.01 -12.64
N HIS A 332 -24.85 24.56 -12.00
CA HIS A 332 -23.64 24.07 -12.67
C HIS A 332 -23.68 22.56 -12.77
N LYS A 333 -24.15 22.01 -13.92
CA LYS A 333 -24.33 20.56 -14.15
C LYS A 333 -23.09 19.74 -13.82
N LYS A 334 -21.89 20.11 -14.33
CA LYS A 334 -20.65 19.37 -14.11
C LYS A 334 -20.26 19.23 -12.64
N ARG A 335 -20.53 20.24 -11.82
CA ARG A 335 -20.19 20.30 -10.39
C ARG A 335 -21.39 20.07 -9.47
N LYS A 336 -22.55 19.81 -10.01
CA LYS A 336 -23.81 19.50 -9.29
C LYS A 336 -24.10 20.49 -8.15
N HIS A 337 -23.91 21.80 -8.38
CA HIS A 337 -24.18 22.82 -7.37
C HIS A 337 -24.99 23.98 -7.93
N TYR A 338 -25.79 24.59 -7.06
CA TYR A 338 -26.46 25.87 -7.29
C TYR A 338 -25.57 27.03 -6.82
N GLU A 339 -25.63 28.15 -7.52
CA GLU A 339 -25.01 29.41 -7.15
C GLU A 339 -26.06 30.36 -6.57
N TYR A 340 -25.75 30.99 -5.44
CA TYR A 340 -26.59 31.96 -4.76
C TYR A 340 -25.89 33.31 -4.73
N LYS A 341 -26.61 34.39 -5.11
CA LYS A 341 -26.09 35.76 -5.15
C LYS A 341 -27.13 36.75 -4.66
N ALA A 342 -26.67 37.77 -3.96
CA ALA A 342 -27.43 38.98 -3.75
C ALA A 342 -27.39 39.89 -5.00
N PRO A 343 -28.32 40.83 -5.18
CA PRO A 343 -28.24 41.84 -6.23
C PRO A 343 -26.91 42.63 -6.13
N SER A 344 -26.19 42.76 -7.24
CA SER A 344 -24.85 43.41 -7.25
C SER A 344 -24.88 44.85 -6.74
N LYS A 345 -25.94 45.58 -7.04
CA LYS A 345 -26.13 46.96 -6.58
C LYS A 345 -26.11 47.09 -5.05
N ILE A 346 -26.73 46.16 -4.35
CA ILE A 346 -26.75 46.12 -2.88
C ILE A 346 -25.35 45.81 -2.32
N CYS A 347 -24.66 44.83 -2.93
CA CYS A 347 -23.31 44.45 -2.51
C CYS A 347 -22.25 45.55 -2.72
N VAL A 348 -22.43 46.42 -3.71
CA VAL A 348 -21.51 47.52 -3.99
C VAL A 348 -21.52 48.56 -2.88
N LEU A 349 -22.69 48.85 -2.30
CA LEU A 349 -22.93 49.85 -1.25
C LEU A 349 -22.81 49.25 0.18
N CYS A 350 -22.48 48.00 0.31
CA CYS A 350 -22.45 47.29 1.62
C CYS A 350 -21.22 47.69 2.43
N GLU A 351 -21.40 48.13 3.66
CA GLU A 351 -20.33 48.48 4.62
C GLU A 351 -19.40 47.29 4.93
N LEU A 352 -19.93 46.06 4.90
CA LEU A 352 -19.18 44.84 5.16
C LEU A 352 -18.49 44.26 3.91
N ARG A 353 -18.49 44.98 2.79
CA ARG A 353 -17.99 44.50 1.51
C ARG A 353 -16.55 44.02 1.56
N GLU A 354 -15.65 44.76 2.16
CA GLU A 354 -14.23 44.42 2.25
C GLU A 354 -13.99 43.12 3.00
N ARG A 355 -14.80 42.84 4.00
CA ARG A 355 -14.78 41.56 4.78
C ARG A 355 -15.62 40.45 4.15
N CYS A 356 -16.40 40.75 3.11
CA CYS A 356 -17.30 39.80 2.48
C CYS A 356 -16.77 39.28 1.14
N THR A 357 -16.29 40.18 0.23
CA THR A 357 -15.88 39.78 -1.10
C THR A 357 -14.95 40.81 -1.75
N ARG A 358 -14.00 40.30 -2.54
CA ARG A 358 -13.14 41.13 -3.42
C ARG A 358 -13.68 41.22 -4.85
N SER A 359 -14.80 40.53 -5.12
CA SER A 359 -15.42 40.53 -6.45
C SER A 359 -16.20 41.82 -6.69
N LYS A 360 -16.03 42.44 -7.86
CA LYS A 360 -16.83 43.61 -8.29
C LYS A 360 -18.34 43.31 -8.41
N TYR A 361 -18.70 42.01 -8.58
CA TYR A 361 -20.07 41.58 -8.76
C TYR A 361 -20.75 41.11 -7.45
N GLY A 362 -20.11 41.29 -6.28
CA GLY A 362 -20.63 40.81 -5.00
C GLY A 362 -20.23 39.37 -4.66
N ARG A 363 -20.68 38.89 -3.49
CA ARG A 363 -20.42 37.55 -3.00
C ARG A 363 -21.33 36.56 -3.70
N SER A 364 -20.75 35.41 -4.13
CA SER A 364 -21.50 34.23 -4.51
C SER A 364 -21.20 33.07 -3.56
N LEU A 365 -22.21 32.30 -3.25
CA LEU A 365 -22.13 31.07 -2.49
C LEU A 365 -22.52 29.88 -3.37
N LYS A 366 -21.90 28.75 -3.13
CA LYS A 366 -22.21 27.51 -3.84
C LYS A 366 -22.75 26.48 -2.87
N ARG A 367 -23.87 25.82 -3.21
CA ARG A 367 -24.46 24.73 -2.44
C ARG A 367 -24.61 23.52 -3.35
N HIS A 368 -23.99 22.40 -2.97
CA HIS A 368 -24.15 21.14 -3.68
C HIS A 368 -25.57 20.60 -3.52
N ILE A 369 -26.12 19.85 -4.50
CA ILE A 369 -27.45 19.28 -4.41
C ILE A 369 -27.63 18.33 -3.24
N GLN A 370 -26.55 17.63 -2.84
CA GLN A 370 -26.47 16.73 -1.69
C GLN A 370 -25.64 17.38 -0.55
N GLN A 371 -25.93 18.66 -0.22
CA GLN A 371 -25.14 19.40 0.77
C GLN A 371 -25.28 18.84 2.18
N ASP A 372 -26.43 18.24 2.50
CA ASP A 372 -26.71 17.77 3.85
C ASP A 372 -25.98 16.46 4.14
N GLU A 373 -25.92 15.55 3.15
CA GLU A 373 -25.09 14.35 3.20
C GLU A 373 -23.60 14.70 3.28
N LEU A 374 -23.17 15.64 2.43
CA LEU A 374 -21.81 16.16 2.47
C LEU A 374 -21.48 16.80 3.82
N GLY A 375 -22.40 17.54 4.40
CA GLY A 375 -22.25 18.15 5.73
C GLY A 375 -22.02 17.13 6.83
N ARG A 376 -22.77 16.02 6.81
CA ARG A 376 -22.60 14.89 7.74
C ARG A 376 -21.20 14.29 7.63
N MET A 377 -20.73 14.00 6.42
CA MET A 377 -19.38 13.44 6.18
C MET A 377 -18.28 14.39 6.63
N LEU A 378 -18.39 15.68 6.33
CA LEU A 378 -17.45 16.71 6.76
C LEU A 378 -17.41 16.88 8.30
N ALA A 379 -18.50 16.58 9.00
CA ALA A 379 -18.55 16.58 10.45
C ALA A 379 -17.67 15.47 11.05
N TYR A 380 -17.68 14.27 10.47
CA TYR A 380 -16.79 13.18 10.91
C TYR A 380 -15.30 13.60 10.85
N ALA A 381 -14.87 14.28 9.80
CA ALA A 381 -13.48 14.73 9.65
C ALA A 381 -13.02 15.77 10.68
N ARG A 382 -13.96 16.35 11.48
CA ARG A 382 -13.68 17.39 12.47
C ARG A 382 -13.53 16.86 13.90
N ASN A 383 -13.95 15.64 14.18
CA ASN A 383 -13.95 15.07 15.51
C ASN A 383 -12.52 14.76 16.03
N ARG A 384 -12.40 14.42 17.32
CA ARG A 384 -11.11 14.07 17.96
C ARG A 384 -10.54 12.78 17.42
N GLU A 385 -11.39 11.80 17.11
CA GLU A 385 -11.00 10.51 16.56
C GLU A 385 -10.37 10.69 15.18
N ALA A 386 -11.03 11.43 14.27
CA ALA A 386 -10.49 11.71 12.96
C ALA A 386 -9.11 12.38 12.99
N LYS A 387 -8.89 13.31 13.91
CA LYS A 387 -7.57 13.95 14.07
C LYS A 387 -6.48 12.95 14.47
N ARG A 388 -6.80 12.00 15.36
CA ARG A 388 -5.89 10.92 15.76
C ARG A 388 -5.62 9.98 14.59
N ASP A 389 -6.68 9.53 13.92
CA ASP A 389 -6.58 8.62 12.76
C ASP A 389 -5.76 9.22 11.63
N ILE A 390 -5.96 10.49 11.29
CA ILE A 390 -5.18 11.21 10.27
C ILE A 390 -3.68 11.24 10.63
N LYS A 391 -3.36 11.46 11.91
CA LYS A 391 -1.97 11.42 12.40
C LYS A 391 -1.40 9.99 12.31
N THR A 392 -2.17 8.99 12.73
CA THR A 392 -1.80 7.57 12.63
C THR A 392 -1.53 7.19 11.18
N ARG A 393 -2.43 7.56 10.24
CA ARG A 393 -2.24 7.33 8.81
C ARG A 393 -0.90 7.87 8.32
N GLN A 394 -0.56 9.10 8.68
CA GLN A 394 0.71 9.71 8.24
C GLN A 394 1.90 8.84 8.66
N HIS A 395 1.97 8.42 9.92
CA HIS A 395 3.05 7.57 10.41
C HIS A 395 3.09 6.20 9.73
N LEU A 396 1.93 5.56 9.54
CA LEU A 396 1.83 4.26 8.86
C LEU A 396 2.33 4.33 7.42
N SER A 397 1.86 5.34 6.68
CA SER A 397 2.23 5.54 5.28
C SER A 397 3.72 5.86 5.11
N GLU A 398 4.24 6.79 5.92
CA GLU A 398 5.66 7.16 5.88
C GLU A 398 6.56 5.95 6.15
N ARG A 399 6.24 5.12 7.16
CA ARG A 399 7.00 3.90 7.47
C ARG A 399 6.90 2.86 6.37
N SER A 400 5.70 2.59 5.85
CA SER A 400 5.50 1.63 4.77
C SER A 400 6.26 2.03 3.52
N PHE A 401 6.19 3.30 3.10
CA PHE A 401 6.94 3.79 1.93
C PHE A 401 8.45 3.89 2.19
N ALA A 402 8.88 4.24 3.39
CA ALA A 402 10.31 4.22 3.74
C ALA A 402 10.89 2.81 3.67
N GLN A 403 10.15 1.81 4.15
CA GLN A 403 10.54 0.40 4.05
C GLN A 403 10.58 -0.07 2.59
N SER A 404 9.61 0.32 1.77
CA SER A 404 9.62 0.01 0.33
C SER A 404 10.87 0.55 -0.38
N LYS A 405 11.35 1.73 0.02
CA LYS A 405 12.57 2.33 -0.56
C LYS A 405 13.83 1.49 -0.30
N ARG A 406 13.88 0.71 0.80
CA ARG A 406 14.97 -0.24 1.05
C ARG A 406 15.01 -1.37 0.01
N TYR A 407 13.85 -1.74 -0.52
CA TYR A 407 13.70 -2.70 -1.62
C TYR A 407 13.85 -2.06 -3.01
N GLY A 408 14.39 -0.84 -3.08
CA GLY A 408 14.61 -0.13 -4.34
C GLY A 408 13.38 0.54 -4.93
N TYR A 409 12.28 0.69 -4.18
CA TYR A 409 10.99 1.21 -4.69
C TYR A 409 10.95 2.75 -4.82
N LYS A 410 12.09 3.38 -5.15
CA LYS A 410 12.16 4.76 -5.63
C LYS A 410 12.01 4.85 -7.15
N ARG A 411 12.36 3.76 -7.85
CA ARG A 411 12.37 3.67 -9.31
C ARG A 411 11.79 2.33 -9.75
N ALA A 412 11.08 2.36 -10.88
CA ALA A 412 10.63 1.16 -11.55
C ALA A 412 11.83 0.29 -11.96
N ARG A 413 11.78 -1.02 -11.67
CA ARG A 413 12.73 -2.00 -12.16
C ARG A 413 12.44 -2.39 -13.60
N TRP A 414 11.15 -2.39 -13.93
CA TRP A 414 10.64 -2.80 -15.22
C TRP A 414 9.75 -1.72 -15.81
N ARG A 415 9.63 -1.68 -17.10
CA ARG A 415 8.78 -0.79 -17.86
C ARG A 415 7.41 -1.41 -18.03
N ARG A 416 6.38 -0.61 -18.23
CA ARG A 416 4.97 -0.94 -18.40
C ARG A 416 4.22 -1.10 -17.07
N LEU A 417 2.98 -0.67 -17.07
CA LEU A 417 2.12 -0.65 -15.87
C LEU A 417 1.97 -2.04 -15.26
N TRP A 418 1.67 -3.06 -16.06
CA TRP A 418 1.49 -4.42 -15.57
C TRP A 418 2.74 -5.03 -14.88
N ARG A 419 3.95 -4.64 -15.30
CA ARG A 419 5.18 -5.07 -14.62
C ARG A 419 5.42 -4.30 -13.33
N MET A 420 4.96 -3.05 -13.30
CA MET A 420 4.96 -2.26 -12.07
C MET A 420 4.00 -2.84 -11.03
N GLU A 421 2.84 -3.36 -11.45
CA GLU A 421 1.93 -4.08 -10.55
C GLU A 421 2.60 -5.31 -9.94
N ILE A 422 3.32 -6.10 -10.75
CA ILE A 422 4.11 -7.24 -10.25
C ILE A 422 5.15 -6.79 -9.21
N GLN A 423 5.90 -5.73 -9.50
CA GLN A 423 6.88 -5.18 -8.57
C GLN A 423 6.23 -4.76 -7.25
N ASP A 424 5.10 -4.10 -7.32
CA ASP A 424 4.37 -3.61 -6.15
C ASP A 424 3.83 -4.76 -5.29
N PHE A 425 3.21 -5.78 -5.90
CA PHE A 425 2.74 -6.96 -5.18
C PHE A 425 3.88 -7.70 -4.48
N LEU A 426 5.02 -7.89 -5.14
CA LEU A 426 6.18 -8.56 -4.54
C LEU A 426 6.76 -7.76 -3.37
N ILE A 427 6.85 -6.42 -3.49
CA ILE A 427 7.34 -5.56 -2.41
C ILE A 427 6.36 -5.54 -1.23
N ALA A 428 5.07 -5.42 -1.50
CA ALA A 428 4.03 -5.45 -0.46
C ALA A 428 4.00 -6.81 0.26
N ALA A 429 4.10 -7.92 -0.49
CA ALA A 429 4.20 -9.26 0.08
C ALA A 429 5.44 -9.41 0.98
N LEU A 430 6.62 -8.95 0.55
CA LEU A 430 7.84 -9.00 1.37
C LEU A 430 7.74 -8.18 2.66
N GLN A 431 7.08 -7.01 2.61
CA GLN A 431 6.83 -6.23 3.83
C GLN A 431 5.92 -6.99 4.79
N ASN A 432 4.84 -7.59 4.29
CA ASN A 432 3.94 -8.38 5.12
C ASN A 432 4.60 -9.64 5.67
N ILE A 433 5.43 -10.33 4.89
CA ILE A 433 6.25 -11.47 5.35
C ILE A 433 7.16 -11.04 6.51
N THR A 434 7.78 -9.87 6.41
CA THR A 434 8.62 -9.32 7.48
C THR A 434 7.82 -9.07 8.76
N VAL A 435 6.59 -8.56 8.65
CA VAL A 435 5.67 -8.36 9.79
C VAL A 435 5.30 -9.70 10.40
N LEU A 436 4.96 -10.70 9.59
CA LEU A 436 4.58 -12.05 10.02
C LEU A 436 5.72 -12.74 10.80
N ILE A 437 6.95 -12.65 10.28
CA ILE A 437 8.14 -13.23 10.93
C ILE A 437 8.38 -12.56 12.29
N ARG A 438 8.41 -11.22 12.32
CA ARG A 438 8.63 -10.45 13.55
C ARG A 438 7.62 -10.83 14.65
N HIS A 439 6.35 -10.92 14.28
CA HIS A 439 5.30 -11.29 15.22
C HIS A 439 5.48 -12.72 15.77
N SER A 440 5.90 -13.66 14.92
CA SER A 440 6.18 -15.04 15.35
C SER A 440 7.33 -15.09 16.36
N GLU A 441 8.38 -14.31 16.13
CA GLU A 441 9.53 -14.20 17.06
C GLU A 441 9.13 -13.58 18.40
N GLU A 442 8.31 -12.54 18.39
CA GLU A 442 7.81 -11.92 19.61
C GLU A 442 6.95 -12.88 20.44
N LYS A 443 6.11 -13.70 19.78
CA LYS A 443 5.33 -14.75 20.47
C LYS A 443 6.23 -15.78 21.15
N ILE A 444 7.24 -16.28 20.43
CA ILE A 444 8.19 -17.26 20.97
C ILE A 444 8.96 -16.66 22.15
N SER A 445 9.46 -15.43 22.01
CA SER A 445 10.19 -14.74 23.08
C SER A 445 9.32 -14.55 24.34
N LYS A 446 8.07 -14.13 24.17
CA LYS A 446 7.12 -13.98 25.30
C LYS A 446 6.81 -15.32 25.98
N SER A 447 6.59 -16.37 25.19
CA SER A 447 6.37 -17.73 25.74
C SER A 447 7.59 -18.23 26.51
N ASN A 448 8.79 -18.05 25.97
CA ASN A 448 10.02 -18.45 26.65
C ASN A 448 10.25 -17.64 27.93
N ALA A 449 9.93 -16.33 27.94
CA ALA A 449 9.99 -15.51 29.13
C ALA A 449 9.00 -15.97 30.21
N GLN A 450 7.77 -16.34 29.83
CA GLN A 450 6.77 -16.89 30.75
C GLN A 450 7.19 -18.24 31.33
N ILE A 451 7.71 -19.15 30.49
CA ILE A 451 8.26 -20.44 30.93
C ILE A 451 9.43 -20.22 31.90
N GLY A 452 10.35 -19.31 31.56
CA GLY A 452 11.47 -18.95 32.45
C GLY A 452 11.02 -18.39 33.80
N GLN A 453 9.92 -17.62 33.80
CA GLN A 453 9.33 -17.08 35.02
C GLN A 453 8.68 -18.20 35.88
N ILE A 454 7.97 -19.14 35.25
CA ILE A 454 7.38 -20.32 35.92
C ILE A 454 8.48 -21.20 36.52
N ILE A 455 9.55 -21.47 35.76
CA ILE A 455 10.68 -22.27 36.25
C ILE A 455 11.36 -21.58 37.44
N ARG A 456 11.59 -20.26 37.39
CA ARG A 456 12.16 -19.51 38.51
C ARG A 456 11.26 -19.57 39.75
N THR A 457 9.95 -19.37 39.61
CA THR A 457 8.99 -19.45 40.74
C THR A 457 8.89 -20.86 41.31
N GLN A 458 8.99 -21.89 40.51
CA GLN A 458 9.06 -23.27 40.98
C GLN A 458 10.39 -23.55 41.69
N ARG A 459 11.52 -23.07 41.14
CA ARG A 459 12.85 -23.25 41.75
C ARG A 459 12.92 -22.56 43.12
N VAL A 460 12.40 -21.36 43.28
CA VAL A 460 12.27 -20.69 44.58
C VAL A 460 11.41 -21.53 45.55
N LYS A 461 10.29 -22.12 45.09
CA LYS A 461 9.49 -23.05 45.91
C LYS A 461 10.23 -24.32 46.31
N TRP A 462 11.18 -24.80 45.45
CA TRP A 462 11.99 -25.98 45.78
C TRP A 462 13.18 -25.66 46.69
N GLU A 463 13.74 -24.45 46.61
CA GLU A 463 14.81 -23.95 47.48
C GLU A 463 14.26 -23.64 48.91
N ASP A 464 13.01 -23.23 49.03
CA ASP A 464 12.31 -23.12 50.33
C ASP A 464 11.99 -24.47 50.95
N PHE A 465 12.00 -25.55 50.17
CA PHE A 465 11.90 -26.93 50.58
C PHE A 465 13.32 -27.50 50.83
N SER A 466 14.03 -26.87 51.77
CA SER A 466 15.38 -27.36 52.09
C SER A 466 15.28 -28.76 52.67
N PHE A 467 16.05 -29.68 52.11
CA PHE A 467 16.18 -31.08 52.57
C PHE A 467 16.51 -31.16 54.06
N GLY A 468 17.06 -30.08 54.61
CA GLY A 468 17.32 -29.91 56.06
C GLY A 468 16.05 -29.76 56.91
N SER A 469 14.99 -29.13 56.42
CA SER A 469 13.74 -28.97 57.16
C SER A 469 12.93 -30.28 57.20
N LEU A 470 13.03 -31.09 56.16
CA LEU A 470 12.39 -32.41 56.10
C LEU A 470 13.13 -33.43 57.02
N LEU A 471 14.47 -33.42 57.02
CA LEU A 471 15.30 -34.22 57.89
C LEU A 471 15.13 -33.81 59.36
N MET A 472 15.05 -32.55 59.70
CA MET A 472 14.76 -32.09 61.07
C MET A 472 13.35 -32.47 61.53
N ARG A 473 12.33 -32.39 60.69
CA ARG A 473 10.99 -32.89 61.03
C ARG A 473 10.94 -34.40 61.22
N LEU A 474 11.61 -35.16 60.41
CA LEU A 474 11.73 -36.61 60.53
C LEU A 474 12.56 -36.96 61.77
N PHE A 475 13.64 -36.26 62.06
CA PHE A 475 14.46 -36.49 63.27
C PHE A 475 13.67 -36.14 64.55
N ASN A 476 12.94 -35.05 64.60
CA ASN A 476 12.06 -34.72 65.73
C ASN A 476 10.88 -35.67 65.92
N GLN A 477 10.32 -36.21 64.82
CA GLN A 477 9.31 -37.27 64.91
C GLN A 477 9.89 -38.60 65.43
N PHE A 478 11.13 -38.94 65.05
CA PHE A 478 11.81 -40.16 65.49
C PHE A 478 12.26 -40.07 66.97
N THR A 479 12.73 -38.88 67.40
CA THR A 479 13.09 -38.69 68.83
C THR A 479 11.88 -38.64 69.75
N MET A 480 10.72 -38.09 69.33
CA MET A 480 9.46 -38.18 70.04
C MET A 480 8.90 -39.62 70.09
N ALA A 481 9.08 -40.41 69.03
CA ALA A 481 8.62 -41.81 69.02
C ALA A 481 9.48 -42.76 69.88
N LEU A 482 10.71 -42.40 70.19
CA LEU A 482 11.64 -43.17 71.00
C LEU A 482 11.68 -42.76 72.48
N GLY A 483 10.90 -41.76 72.91
CA GLY A 483 10.81 -41.37 74.33
C GLY A 483 12.12 -40.88 74.92
N LEU A 484 13.04 -40.34 74.11
CA LEU A 484 14.32 -39.80 74.54
C LEU A 484 14.28 -38.25 74.56
N VAL A 485 13.35 -37.69 75.32
CA VAL A 485 13.40 -36.43 76.05
C VAL A 485 12.16 -36.42 76.95
#